data_b601bee6aac998b2fdb3284ae8940add
#
_entry.id   b601bee6aac998b2fdb3284ae8940add
#
_cell.length_a   1.000
_cell.length_b   1.000
_cell.length_c   1.000
_cell.angle_alpha   90.00
_cell.angle_beta   90.00
_cell.angle_gamma   90.00
#
_symmetry.space_group_name_H-M   'P 1'
#
loop_
_entity.id
_entity.type
_entity.pdbx_description
1 polymer ?
#
loop_
_entity_poly.entity_id
_entity_poly.type
_entity_poly.pdbx_seq_one_letter_code
_entity_poly.pdbx_strand_id
1 'polypeptide(L)'
;MNGIKEYRKIINKDDLILIQGGGNWGNAYRYINNVHDFCLKYFKENKIIIMPQTIYFTKDETGIKSLNRSKVLLSKCKDVTFFTRDRESFEFASKEYLSDSCKIKYCPDIVLSLDISEKNNREDCCLVCLRNDKEGKISGKDKTHILTEAEKLFTRVIAIDTCTGIRVNAKERMPALLNVWNKFSNSKLVITDRLHGVIFSYITNTPCVALANFNHKVKSTSTMLSKYGNVEYLEDFSKIDEAINQVLNINDKSYKPFNYNDIEDLLEKWRNN
;
A
#
# COMPACT_ATOMS: atom_id res chain seq x y z
N MET A 1 6.67 19.87 17.09
CA MET A 1 6.04 21.06 16.48
C MET A 1 7.02 22.16 16.09
N ASN A 2 8.21 22.28 16.67
CA ASN A 2 9.17 23.33 16.30
C ASN A 2 9.76 23.15 14.89
N GLY A 3 10.08 21.93 14.45
CA GLY A 3 10.65 21.69 13.11
C GLY A 3 9.74 22.09 11.94
N ILE A 4 8.42 22.05 12.14
CA ILE A 4 7.44 22.37 11.07
C ILE A 4 7.41 23.89 10.76
N LYS A 5 7.67 24.75 11.75
CA LYS A 5 7.77 26.20 11.54
C LYS A 5 8.99 26.59 10.71
N GLU A 6 10.06 25.79 10.75
CA GLU A 6 11.28 26.02 9.99
C GLU A 6 11.10 25.76 8.50
N TYR A 7 10.35 24.72 8.10
CA TYR A 7 10.04 24.45 6.69
C TYR A 7 9.34 25.60 6.00
N ARG A 8 8.47 26.34 6.70
CA ARG A 8 7.79 27.54 6.13
C ARG A 8 8.74 28.67 5.78
N LYS A 9 9.95 28.69 6.33
CA LYS A 9 10.97 29.70 6.02
C LYS A 9 11.83 29.31 4.81
N ILE A 10 11.87 28.03 4.48
CA ILE A 10 12.73 27.45 3.46
C ILE A 10 11.95 27.25 2.15
N ILE A 11 10.67 26.88 2.24
CA ILE A 11 9.82 26.55 1.08
C ILE A 11 9.30 27.85 0.43
N ASN A 12 9.59 27.99 -0.86
CA ASN A 12 9.14 29.10 -1.71
C ASN A 12 7.81 28.73 -2.41
N LYS A 13 7.14 29.73 -3.01
CA LYS A 13 5.86 29.52 -3.69
C LYS A 13 5.94 28.61 -4.91
N ASP A 14 7.10 28.57 -5.55
CA ASP A 14 7.34 27.79 -6.76
C ASP A 14 7.83 26.36 -6.47
N ASP A 15 8.08 26.03 -5.19
CA ASP A 15 8.45 24.69 -4.78
C ASP A 15 7.28 23.73 -4.90
N LEU A 16 7.57 22.51 -5.38
CA LEU A 16 6.62 21.41 -5.42
C LEU A 16 6.52 20.71 -4.07
N ILE A 17 5.29 20.56 -3.57
CA ILE A 17 5.01 19.81 -2.35
C ILE A 17 4.61 18.38 -2.70
N LEU A 18 5.45 17.41 -2.36
CA LEU A 18 5.13 15.98 -2.49
C LEU A 18 4.66 15.43 -1.15
N ILE A 19 3.39 15.02 -1.08
CA ILE A 19 2.85 14.32 0.08
C ILE A 19 3.00 12.82 -0.15
N GLN A 20 3.70 12.14 0.79
CA GLN A 20 3.99 10.71 0.70
C GLN A 20 2.71 9.88 0.54
N GLY A 21 2.75 8.88 -0.34
CA GLY A 21 1.72 7.88 -0.52
C GLY A 21 1.59 6.89 0.64
N GLY A 22 0.58 6.06 0.60
CA GLY A 22 0.37 4.98 1.57
C GLY A 22 -1.09 4.73 1.90
N GLY A 23 -1.36 4.03 3.00
CA GLY A 23 -2.72 3.70 3.47
C GLY A 23 -3.16 4.55 4.65
N ASN A 24 -2.88 5.82 4.67
CA ASN A 24 -2.98 6.65 5.86
C ASN A 24 -3.75 7.98 5.66
N TRP A 25 -4.43 8.15 4.52
CA TRP A 25 -5.34 9.26 4.33
C TRP A 25 -6.69 8.98 5.00
N GLY A 26 -6.96 9.71 6.09
CA GLY A 26 -8.16 9.53 6.89
C GLY A 26 -7.90 9.72 8.39
N ASN A 27 -8.73 9.10 9.25
CA ASN A 27 -8.64 9.30 10.69
C ASN A 27 -7.98 8.14 11.48
N ALA A 28 -7.56 7.05 10.79
CA ALA A 28 -6.95 5.90 11.45
C ALA A 28 -5.53 6.21 12.01
N TYR A 29 -4.79 7.12 11.37
CA TYR A 29 -3.41 7.48 11.71
C TYR A 29 -3.27 8.98 11.98
N ARG A 30 -3.70 9.40 13.16
CA ARG A 30 -3.82 10.82 13.54
C ARG A 30 -2.53 11.63 13.33
N TYR A 31 -1.36 11.07 13.65
CA TYR A 31 -0.09 11.78 13.49
C TYR A 31 0.19 12.12 12.02
N ILE A 32 0.03 11.14 11.13
CA ILE A 32 0.29 11.33 9.69
C ILE A 32 -0.75 12.26 9.09
N ASN A 33 -2.02 12.11 9.48
CA ASN A 33 -3.08 12.99 9.03
C ASN A 33 -2.82 14.46 9.42
N ASN A 34 -2.26 14.71 10.60
CA ASN A 34 -1.85 16.06 11.01
C ASN A 34 -0.73 16.62 10.11
N VAL A 35 0.16 15.79 9.56
CA VAL A 35 1.19 16.22 8.59
C VAL A 35 0.54 16.60 7.26
N HIS A 36 -0.42 15.79 6.78
CA HIS A 36 -1.20 16.11 5.58
C HIS A 36 -1.94 17.44 5.74
N ASP A 37 -2.69 17.61 6.81
CA ASP A 37 -3.41 18.84 7.15
C ASP A 37 -2.47 20.05 7.20
N PHE A 38 -1.28 19.87 7.76
CA PHE A 38 -0.26 20.91 7.81
C PHE A 38 0.18 21.31 6.40
N CYS A 39 0.52 20.35 5.54
CA CYS A 39 0.93 20.65 4.16
C CYS A 39 -0.16 21.41 3.40
N LEU A 40 -1.41 20.93 3.45
CA LEU A 40 -2.54 21.58 2.79
C LEU A 40 -2.83 22.97 3.34
N LYS A 41 -2.65 23.19 4.65
CA LYS A 41 -2.92 24.48 5.30
C LYS A 41 -1.88 25.54 4.96
N TYR A 42 -0.59 25.16 4.99
CA TYR A 42 0.49 26.14 4.96
C TYR A 42 1.14 26.30 3.59
N PHE A 43 0.96 25.32 2.70
CA PHE A 43 1.50 25.34 1.33
C PHE A 43 0.38 25.35 0.27
N LYS A 44 -0.78 25.89 0.60
CA LYS A 44 -1.95 25.94 -0.26
C LYS A 44 -1.76 26.72 -1.57
N GLU A 45 -0.78 27.62 -1.64
CA GLU A 45 -0.42 28.38 -2.84
C GLU A 45 0.56 27.62 -3.75
N ASN A 46 1.21 26.56 -3.24
CA ASN A 46 2.12 25.72 -3.98
C ASN A 46 1.35 24.68 -4.82
N LYS A 47 2.00 24.15 -5.86
CA LYS A 47 1.58 22.91 -6.48
C LYS A 47 1.78 21.74 -5.51
N ILE A 48 0.74 20.97 -5.28
CA ILE A 48 0.76 19.82 -4.36
C ILE A 48 0.46 18.55 -5.15
N ILE A 49 1.34 17.57 -5.05
CA ILE A 49 1.10 16.21 -5.54
C ILE A 49 0.97 15.29 -4.33
N ILE A 50 -0.21 14.67 -4.16
CA ILE A 50 -0.45 13.64 -3.17
C ILE A 50 -0.21 12.30 -3.86
N MET A 51 0.85 11.59 -3.43
CA MET A 51 1.24 10.30 -3.99
C MET A 51 0.20 9.22 -3.68
N PRO A 52 0.17 8.07 -4.40
CA PRO A 52 -0.92 7.11 -4.33
C PRO A 52 -1.35 6.71 -2.91
N GLN A 53 -2.58 7.05 -2.53
CA GLN A 53 -3.18 6.85 -1.20
C GLN A 53 -4.33 5.85 -1.21
N THR A 54 -4.46 5.07 -0.13
CA THR A 54 -5.75 4.50 0.28
C THR A 54 -6.44 5.47 1.22
N ILE A 55 -7.73 5.71 0.98
CA ILE A 55 -8.57 6.61 1.77
C ILE A 55 -9.49 5.77 2.67
N TYR A 56 -9.47 6.07 3.97
CA TYR A 56 -10.37 5.43 4.91
C TYR A 56 -10.76 6.38 6.05
N PHE A 57 -12.06 6.66 6.15
CA PHE A 57 -12.66 7.37 7.28
C PHE A 57 -13.65 6.44 7.99
N THR A 58 -13.60 6.42 9.33
CA THR A 58 -14.62 5.73 10.12
C THR A 58 -15.98 6.42 9.94
N LYS A 59 -17.07 5.66 10.09
CA LYS A 59 -18.44 6.19 9.93
C LYS A 59 -18.95 6.96 11.15
N ASP A 60 -18.12 7.08 12.20
CA ASP A 60 -18.42 7.79 13.42
C ASP A 60 -18.21 9.31 13.29
N GLU A 61 -18.53 10.03 14.34
CA GLU A 61 -18.37 11.49 14.40
C GLU A 61 -16.93 11.95 14.14
N THR A 62 -15.93 11.17 14.56
CA THR A 62 -14.51 11.51 14.38
C THR A 62 -14.09 11.39 12.92
N GLY A 63 -14.57 10.35 12.22
CA GLY A 63 -14.35 10.17 10.79
C GLY A 63 -15.03 11.26 9.96
N ILE A 64 -16.28 11.59 10.27
CA ILE A 64 -17.04 12.68 9.61
C ILE A 64 -16.34 14.02 9.79
N LYS A 65 -15.90 14.36 11.00
CA LYS A 65 -15.14 15.59 11.28
C LYS A 65 -13.83 15.66 10.50
N SER A 66 -13.10 14.52 10.43
CA SER A 66 -11.84 14.44 9.72
C SER A 66 -12.02 14.58 8.20
N LEU A 67 -13.06 13.95 7.63
CA LEU A 67 -13.42 14.11 6.23
C LEU A 67 -13.77 15.57 5.90
N ASN A 68 -14.67 16.18 6.65
CA ASN A 68 -15.06 17.57 6.42
C ASN A 68 -13.88 18.54 6.50
N ARG A 69 -12.96 18.28 7.44
CA ARG A 69 -11.73 19.05 7.57
C ARG A 69 -10.84 18.92 6.33
N SER A 70 -10.62 17.69 5.82
CA SER A 70 -9.82 17.46 4.62
C SER A 70 -10.44 18.12 3.39
N LYS A 71 -11.76 18.08 3.23
CA LYS A 71 -12.49 18.78 2.16
C LYS A 71 -12.23 20.30 2.20
N VAL A 72 -12.38 20.91 3.37
CA VAL A 72 -12.14 22.36 3.56
C VAL A 72 -10.67 22.71 3.29
N LEU A 73 -9.71 21.86 3.64
CA LEU A 73 -8.30 22.13 3.39
C LEU A 73 -7.97 22.01 1.90
N LEU A 74 -8.43 20.97 1.23
CA LEU A 74 -8.22 20.76 -0.20
C LEU A 74 -8.86 21.87 -1.04
N SER A 75 -10.09 22.29 -0.71
CA SER A 75 -10.79 23.37 -1.44
C SER A 75 -10.10 24.74 -1.37
N LYS A 76 -9.16 24.92 -0.42
CA LYS A 76 -8.35 26.15 -0.28
C LYS A 76 -7.03 26.10 -1.02
N CYS A 77 -6.64 24.93 -1.54
CA CYS A 77 -5.40 24.76 -2.28
C CYS A 77 -5.60 25.22 -3.74
N LYS A 78 -4.54 25.80 -4.33
CA LYS A 78 -4.56 26.37 -5.68
C LYS A 78 -4.44 25.31 -6.78
N ASP A 79 -3.57 24.32 -6.60
CA ASP A 79 -3.29 23.25 -7.57
C ASP A 79 -2.92 21.96 -6.85
N VAL A 80 -3.82 21.00 -6.85
CA VAL A 80 -3.63 19.69 -6.24
C VAL A 80 -3.81 18.60 -7.29
N THR A 81 -2.87 17.68 -7.37
CA THR A 81 -3.09 16.38 -8.02
C THR A 81 -3.06 15.29 -6.97
N PHE A 82 -4.19 14.62 -6.76
CA PHE A 82 -4.36 13.59 -5.76
C PHE A 82 -4.42 12.21 -6.42
N PHE A 83 -3.39 11.41 -6.23
CA PHE A 83 -3.38 10.02 -6.68
C PHE A 83 -3.96 9.10 -5.61
N THR A 84 -4.82 8.20 -6.03
CA THR A 84 -5.34 7.09 -5.22
C THR A 84 -4.85 5.77 -5.76
N ARG A 85 -4.56 4.80 -4.89
CA ARG A 85 -3.94 3.52 -5.29
C ARG A 85 -4.91 2.34 -5.40
N ASP A 86 -6.16 2.54 -5.03
CA ASP A 86 -7.22 1.55 -5.12
C ASP A 86 -8.50 2.20 -5.63
N ARG A 87 -9.37 1.37 -6.20
CA ARG A 87 -10.56 1.84 -6.91
C ARG A 87 -11.56 2.50 -5.97
N GLU A 88 -11.76 1.95 -4.80
CA GLU A 88 -12.68 2.49 -3.80
C GLU A 88 -12.25 3.88 -3.35
N SER A 89 -10.94 4.08 -3.16
CA SER A 89 -10.37 5.40 -2.83
C SER A 89 -10.51 6.38 -3.99
N PHE A 90 -10.39 5.91 -5.24
CA PHE A 90 -10.58 6.74 -6.42
C PHE A 90 -12.02 7.22 -6.55
N GLU A 91 -12.98 6.31 -6.43
CA GLU A 91 -14.41 6.63 -6.48
C GLU A 91 -14.80 7.59 -5.34
N PHE A 92 -14.29 7.32 -4.13
CA PHE A 92 -14.50 8.19 -2.97
C PHE A 92 -13.91 9.60 -3.20
N ALA A 93 -12.63 9.70 -3.60
CA ALA A 93 -11.97 10.98 -3.80
C ALA A 93 -12.62 11.77 -4.95
N SER A 94 -13.01 11.11 -6.03
CA SER A 94 -13.71 11.74 -7.16
C SER A 94 -15.04 12.34 -6.73
N LYS A 95 -15.74 11.70 -5.81
CA LYS A 95 -17.00 12.21 -5.25
C LYS A 95 -16.79 13.36 -4.26
N GLU A 96 -15.79 13.25 -3.38
CA GLU A 96 -15.66 14.10 -2.20
C GLU A 96 -14.69 15.27 -2.40
N TYR A 97 -13.70 15.16 -3.30
CA TYR A 97 -12.58 16.12 -3.43
C TYR A 97 -12.41 16.74 -4.81
N LEU A 98 -13.00 16.14 -5.87
CA LEU A 98 -12.84 16.66 -7.23
C LEU A 98 -13.33 18.09 -7.35
N SER A 99 -12.48 18.97 -7.88
CA SER A 99 -12.77 20.39 -8.15
C SER A 99 -11.81 20.92 -9.22
N ASP A 100 -11.97 22.16 -9.66
CA ASP A 100 -11.06 22.79 -10.62
C ASP A 100 -9.64 22.86 -10.11
N SER A 101 -9.46 23.00 -8.79
CA SER A 101 -8.15 23.07 -8.13
C SER A 101 -7.63 21.74 -7.59
N CYS A 102 -8.45 20.66 -7.59
CA CYS A 102 -8.07 19.34 -7.09
C CYS A 102 -8.44 18.25 -8.11
N LYS A 103 -7.43 17.78 -8.84
CA LYS A 103 -7.57 16.71 -9.84
C LYS A 103 -7.35 15.35 -9.18
N ILE A 104 -8.28 14.42 -9.37
CA ILE A 104 -8.16 13.07 -8.86
C ILE A 104 -7.69 12.13 -9.97
N LYS A 105 -6.66 11.34 -9.67
CA LYS A 105 -6.10 10.34 -10.58
C LYS A 105 -5.97 8.99 -9.91
N TYR A 106 -6.20 7.93 -10.67
CA TYR A 106 -5.92 6.57 -10.23
C TYR A 106 -4.50 6.19 -10.64
N CYS A 107 -3.74 5.64 -9.69
CA CYS A 107 -2.40 5.15 -9.92
C CYS A 107 -2.11 4.06 -8.87
N PRO A 108 -1.83 2.82 -9.24
CA PRO A 108 -1.54 1.75 -8.28
C PRO A 108 -0.43 2.11 -7.30
N ASP A 109 -0.22 1.29 -6.26
CA ASP A 109 0.87 1.52 -5.30
C ASP A 109 2.22 1.61 -6.04
N ILE A 110 2.98 2.68 -5.80
CA ILE A 110 4.22 2.97 -6.54
C ILE A 110 5.28 1.86 -6.42
N VAL A 111 5.24 1.03 -5.37
CA VAL A 111 6.14 -0.12 -5.23
C VAL A 111 5.94 -1.15 -6.34
N LEU A 112 4.77 -1.19 -6.98
CA LEU A 112 4.49 -2.07 -8.11
C LEU A 112 5.24 -1.69 -9.40
N SER A 113 5.96 -0.55 -9.44
CA SER A 113 6.88 -0.21 -10.53
C SER A 113 8.18 -1.02 -10.49
N LEU A 114 8.48 -1.63 -9.33
CA LEU A 114 9.70 -2.42 -9.17
C LEU A 114 9.54 -3.79 -9.80
N ASP A 115 10.57 -4.23 -10.49
CA ASP A 115 10.75 -5.59 -10.95
C ASP A 115 11.98 -6.20 -10.26
N ILE A 116 11.73 -7.11 -9.34
CA ILE A 116 12.75 -7.89 -8.62
C ILE A 116 12.43 -9.38 -8.73
N SER A 117 11.80 -9.76 -9.84
CA SER A 117 11.32 -11.11 -10.15
C SER A 117 12.44 -12.04 -10.65
N GLU A 118 13.61 -12.05 -10.01
CA GLU A 118 14.69 -12.98 -10.40
C GLU A 118 14.21 -14.42 -10.37
N LYS A 119 14.60 -15.20 -11.40
CA LYS A 119 14.32 -16.63 -11.50
C LYS A 119 15.22 -17.42 -10.55
N ASN A 120 14.90 -17.40 -9.28
CA ASN A 120 15.59 -18.19 -8.26
C ASN A 120 14.93 -19.58 -8.14
N ASN A 121 15.74 -20.59 -7.86
CA ASN A 121 15.23 -21.86 -7.37
C ASN A 121 14.64 -21.61 -5.97
N ARG A 122 13.32 -21.54 -5.88
CA ARG A 122 12.62 -21.29 -4.61
C ARG A 122 12.80 -22.47 -3.67
N GLU A 123 13.06 -22.15 -2.41
CA GLU A 123 13.10 -23.14 -1.32
C GLU A 123 11.69 -23.71 -1.09
N ASP A 124 11.62 -24.96 -0.63
CA ASP A 124 10.35 -25.58 -0.22
C ASP A 124 9.85 -25.00 1.09
N CYS A 125 9.43 -23.74 0.99
CA CYS A 125 9.09 -22.88 2.11
C CYS A 125 7.82 -22.08 1.83
N CYS A 126 6.91 -22.03 2.82
CA CYS A 126 5.81 -21.10 2.87
C CYS A 126 6.12 -19.95 3.83
N LEU A 127 6.03 -18.71 3.33
CA LEU A 127 6.20 -17.51 4.12
C LEU A 127 4.84 -17.01 4.61
N VAL A 128 4.62 -16.95 5.92
CA VAL A 128 3.36 -16.51 6.53
C VAL A 128 3.57 -15.14 7.16
N CYS A 129 2.90 -14.12 6.60
CA CYS A 129 3.03 -12.72 7.00
C CYS A 129 1.67 -12.18 7.47
N LEU A 130 1.29 -12.50 8.71
CA LEU A 130 0.00 -12.13 9.29
C LEU A 130 0.13 -11.00 10.32
N ARG A 131 -0.89 -10.14 10.34
CA ARG A 131 -0.98 -9.03 11.30
C ARG A 131 -1.27 -9.52 12.72
N ASN A 132 -0.64 -8.83 13.67
CA ASN A 132 -0.93 -8.98 15.11
C ASN A 132 -1.38 -7.65 15.75
N ASP A 133 -1.76 -6.66 14.91
CA ASP A 133 -2.21 -5.35 15.37
C ASP A 133 -3.74 -5.19 15.22
N LYS A 134 -4.25 -4.00 15.58
CA LYS A 134 -5.68 -3.67 15.55
C LYS A 134 -6.38 -3.79 14.18
N GLU A 135 -5.63 -3.87 13.08
CA GLU A 135 -6.17 -4.10 11.75
C GLU A 135 -6.24 -5.60 11.39
N GLY A 136 -5.70 -6.49 12.23
CA GLY A 136 -5.80 -7.94 12.05
C GLY A 136 -7.23 -8.42 12.29
N LYS A 137 -7.81 -9.15 11.33
CA LYS A 137 -9.17 -9.71 11.41
C LYS A 137 -9.18 -11.21 11.67
N ILE A 138 -8.04 -11.87 11.45
CA ILE A 138 -7.92 -13.33 11.51
C ILE A 138 -7.90 -13.77 12.97
N SER A 139 -8.83 -14.67 13.34
CA SER A 139 -8.89 -15.23 14.70
C SER A 139 -7.70 -16.14 15.00
N GLY A 140 -7.42 -16.39 16.28
CA GLY A 140 -6.38 -17.36 16.65
C GLY A 140 -6.63 -18.77 16.08
N LYS A 141 -7.89 -19.20 16.02
CA LYS A 141 -8.28 -20.48 15.43
C LYS A 141 -7.96 -20.53 13.93
N ASP A 142 -8.30 -19.46 13.19
CA ASP A 142 -8.03 -19.39 11.77
C ASP A 142 -6.52 -19.32 11.49
N LYS A 143 -5.74 -18.58 12.31
CA LYS A 143 -4.27 -18.57 12.20
C LYS A 143 -3.69 -19.97 12.37
N THR A 144 -4.16 -20.73 13.38
CA THR A 144 -3.71 -22.11 13.58
C THR A 144 -4.07 -22.98 12.38
N HIS A 145 -5.29 -22.86 11.86
CA HIS A 145 -5.73 -23.61 10.68
C HIS A 145 -4.85 -23.29 9.46
N ILE A 146 -4.61 -22.00 9.16
CA ILE A 146 -3.75 -21.57 8.05
C ILE A 146 -2.33 -22.15 8.18
N LEU A 147 -1.74 -22.11 9.37
CA LEU A 147 -0.41 -22.67 9.62
C LEU A 147 -0.40 -24.18 9.42
N THR A 148 -1.38 -24.91 9.97
CA THR A 148 -1.50 -26.36 9.83
C THR A 148 -1.63 -26.79 8.37
N GLU A 149 -2.42 -26.10 7.55
CA GLU A 149 -2.54 -26.41 6.13
C GLU A 149 -1.23 -26.12 5.37
N ALA A 150 -0.53 -25.03 5.71
CA ALA A 150 0.79 -24.77 5.13
C ALA A 150 1.84 -25.82 5.52
N GLU A 151 1.85 -26.28 6.79
CA GLU A 151 2.78 -27.31 7.29
C GLU A 151 2.56 -28.70 6.65
N LYS A 152 1.38 -28.99 6.13
CA LYS A 152 1.11 -30.22 5.36
C LYS A 152 1.77 -30.22 3.97
N LEU A 153 1.97 -29.03 3.39
CA LEU A 153 2.37 -28.86 2.00
C LEU A 153 3.83 -28.44 1.82
N PHE A 154 4.44 -27.85 2.85
CA PHE A 154 5.81 -27.32 2.78
C PHE A 154 6.67 -27.86 3.91
N THR A 155 7.94 -28.14 3.60
CA THR A 155 8.91 -28.61 4.60
C THR A 155 9.25 -27.54 5.65
N ARG A 156 9.07 -26.26 5.30
CA ARG A 156 9.31 -25.11 6.19
C ARG A 156 8.19 -24.11 6.10
N VAL A 157 7.69 -23.66 7.24
CA VAL A 157 6.76 -22.53 7.36
C VAL A 157 7.43 -21.45 8.22
N ILE A 158 7.61 -20.25 7.64
CA ILE A 158 8.33 -19.15 8.29
C ILE A 158 7.37 -18.00 8.53
N ALA A 159 7.15 -17.65 9.80
CA ALA A 159 6.39 -16.47 10.17
C ALA A 159 7.27 -15.21 10.11
N ILE A 160 6.79 -14.19 9.41
CA ILE A 160 7.44 -12.87 9.36
C ILE A 160 6.43 -11.73 9.49
N ASP A 161 6.93 -10.51 9.63
CA ASP A 161 6.16 -9.28 9.48
C ASP A 161 6.88 -8.34 8.50
N THR A 162 6.13 -7.57 7.71
CA THR A 162 6.66 -6.47 6.89
C THR A 162 7.02 -5.24 7.73
N CYS A 163 6.58 -5.19 8.99
CA CYS A 163 6.97 -4.19 9.98
C CYS A 163 8.10 -4.73 10.86
N THR A 164 9.24 -4.06 10.91
CA THR A 164 10.40 -4.50 11.69
C THR A 164 10.24 -4.27 13.21
N GLY A 165 9.25 -3.49 13.64
CA GLY A 165 9.09 -3.08 15.05
C GLY A 165 10.19 -2.14 15.57
N ILE A 166 11.28 -1.97 14.84
CA ILE A 166 12.39 -1.08 15.17
C ILE A 166 12.52 0.04 14.14
N ARG A 167 13.06 1.17 14.57
CA ARG A 167 13.34 2.29 13.68
C ARG A 167 14.61 2.04 12.88
N VAL A 168 14.45 1.91 11.56
CA VAL A 168 15.56 1.74 10.61
C VAL A 168 16.06 3.11 10.16
N ASN A 169 17.35 3.37 10.25
CA ASN A 169 17.96 4.61 9.78
C ASN A 169 18.10 4.64 8.24
N ALA A 170 18.41 5.80 7.67
CA ALA A 170 18.46 5.98 6.21
C ALA A 170 19.48 5.06 5.51
N LYS A 171 20.63 4.77 6.14
CA LYS A 171 21.69 3.92 5.57
C LYS A 171 21.31 2.42 5.59
N GLU A 172 20.56 2.01 6.60
CA GLU A 172 20.16 0.61 6.81
C GLU A 172 18.84 0.26 6.07
N ARG A 173 18.13 1.26 5.55
CA ARG A 173 16.82 1.07 4.93
C ARG A 173 16.86 0.11 3.74
N MET A 174 17.78 0.34 2.79
CA MET A 174 17.88 -0.52 1.61
C MET A 174 18.32 -1.95 1.96
N PRO A 175 19.37 -2.19 2.77
CA PRO A 175 19.69 -3.53 3.25
C PRO A 175 18.52 -4.25 3.94
N ALA A 176 17.73 -3.53 4.77
CA ALA A 176 16.56 -4.10 5.44
C ALA A 176 15.47 -4.52 4.43
N LEU A 177 15.19 -3.68 3.43
CA LEU A 177 14.23 -3.99 2.37
C LEU A 177 14.69 -5.20 1.53
N LEU A 178 15.95 -5.23 1.10
CA LEU A 178 16.52 -6.35 0.33
C LEU A 178 16.42 -7.65 1.11
N ASN A 179 16.70 -7.64 2.41
CA ASN A 179 16.55 -8.84 3.26
C ASN A 179 15.10 -9.34 3.29
N VAL A 180 14.12 -8.45 3.38
CA VAL A 180 12.70 -8.84 3.32
C VAL A 180 12.36 -9.40 1.94
N TRP A 181 12.69 -8.68 0.85
CA TRP A 181 12.39 -9.11 -0.52
C TRP A 181 13.03 -10.45 -0.87
N ASN A 182 14.27 -10.71 -0.43
CA ASN A 182 14.94 -12.00 -0.60
C ASN A 182 14.17 -13.16 0.07
N LYS A 183 13.56 -12.93 1.25
CA LYS A 183 12.70 -13.96 1.88
C LYS A 183 11.47 -14.26 1.03
N PHE A 184 10.86 -13.21 0.43
CA PHE A 184 9.72 -13.39 -0.46
C PHE A 184 10.13 -14.15 -1.74
N SER A 185 11.19 -13.70 -2.44
CA SER A 185 11.65 -14.29 -3.69
C SER A 185 12.12 -15.74 -3.55
N ASN A 186 12.65 -16.11 -2.39
CA ASN A 186 13.13 -17.48 -2.13
C ASN A 186 12.02 -18.43 -1.67
N SER A 187 10.82 -17.95 -1.35
CA SER A 187 9.71 -18.80 -0.89
C SER A 187 8.86 -19.30 -2.05
N LYS A 188 8.36 -20.54 -1.99
CA LYS A 188 7.42 -21.10 -2.98
C LYS A 188 6.03 -20.50 -2.88
N LEU A 189 5.63 -20.10 -1.66
CA LEU A 189 4.32 -19.52 -1.38
C LEU A 189 4.43 -18.42 -0.31
N VAL A 190 3.60 -17.40 -0.44
CA VAL A 190 3.34 -16.41 0.60
C VAL A 190 1.86 -16.44 0.99
N ILE A 191 1.56 -16.43 2.28
CA ILE A 191 0.21 -16.26 2.82
C ILE A 191 0.22 -14.97 3.66
N THR A 192 -0.63 -13.99 3.32
CA THR A 192 -0.56 -12.69 3.98
C THR A 192 -1.89 -11.94 4.02
N ASP A 193 -2.17 -11.24 5.11
CA ASP A 193 -3.22 -10.23 5.25
C ASP A 193 -2.67 -8.78 5.21
N ARG A 194 -1.37 -8.62 4.92
CA ARG A 194 -0.72 -7.32 4.76
C ARG A 194 -0.65 -6.88 3.31
N LEU A 195 -1.07 -5.65 3.03
CA LEU A 195 -1.01 -5.09 1.68
C LEU A 195 0.39 -5.16 1.07
N HIS A 196 1.43 -4.71 1.80
CA HIS A 196 2.80 -4.81 1.29
C HIS A 196 3.32 -6.25 1.24
N GLY A 197 2.72 -7.19 2.00
CA GLY A 197 2.96 -8.62 1.80
C GLY A 197 2.52 -9.08 0.40
N VAL A 198 1.32 -8.68 -0.02
CA VAL A 198 0.80 -8.96 -1.37
C VAL A 198 1.66 -8.28 -2.44
N ILE A 199 1.99 -6.99 -2.26
CA ILE A 199 2.80 -6.23 -3.22
C ILE A 199 4.20 -6.82 -3.35
N PHE A 200 4.86 -7.19 -2.24
CA PHE A 200 6.19 -7.82 -2.27
C PHE A 200 6.16 -9.19 -2.95
N SER A 201 5.10 -9.98 -2.70
CA SER A 201 4.90 -11.23 -3.45
C SER A 201 4.79 -10.98 -4.94
N TYR A 202 4.04 -9.96 -5.34
CA TYR A 202 3.88 -9.62 -6.75
C TYR A 202 5.19 -9.20 -7.40
N ILE A 203 5.92 -8.22 -6.85
CA ILE A 203 7.17 -7.71 -7.45
C ILE A 203 8.32 -8.74 -7.44
N THR A 204 8.26 -9.77 -6.58
CA THR A 204 9.17 -10.93 -6.58
C THR A 204 8.62 -12.09 -7.41
N ASN A 205 7.47 -11.92 -8.05
CA ASN A 205 6.73 -12.97 -8.78
C ASN A 205 6.51 -14.24 -7.95
N THR A 206 6.28 -14.13 -6.64
CA THR A 206 6.03 -15.24 -5.74
C THR A 206 4.54 -15.52 -5.62
N PRO A 207 4.10 -16.78 -5.75
CA PRO A 207 2.71 -17.17 -5.51
C PRO A 207 2.22 -16.66 -4.15
N CYS A 208 1.01 -16.08 -4.10
CA CYS A 208 0.49 -15.42 -2.91
C CYS A 208 -0.99 -15.70 -2.68
N VAL A 209 -1.34 -16.19 -1.49
CA VAL A 209 -2.72 -16.17 -0.98
C VAL A 209 -2.87 -14.93 -0.10
N ALA A 210 -3.65 -13.98 -0.58
CA ALA A 210 -3.96 -12.73 0.09
C ALA A 210 -5.24 -12.87 0.92
N LEU A 211 -5.14 -12.71 2.22
CA LEU A 211 -6.24 -12.92 3.15
C LEU A 211 -7.01 -11.63 3.44
N ALA A 212 -8.32 -11.76 3.63
CA ALA A 212 -9.16 -10.64 4.04
C ALA A 212 -8.66 -10.00 5.34
N ASN A 213 -8.69 -8.66 5.38
CA ASN A 213 -8.39 -7.90 6.59
C ASN A 213 -9.48 -6.85 6.89
N PHE A 214 -9.18 -5.91 7.81
CA PHE A 214 -10.13 -4.92 8.33
C PHE A 214 -10.75 -4.00 7.25
N ASN A 215 -10.02 -3.64 6.22
CA ASN A 215 -10.47 -2.70 5.20
C ASN A 215 -10.28 -3.23 3.76
N HIS A 216 -10.78 -2.47 2.78
CA HIS A 216 -10.80 -2.86 1.37
C HIS A 216 -9.43 -2.94 0.68
N LYS A 217 -8.36 -2.37 1.27
CA LYS A 217 -7.06 -2.18 0.57
C LYS A 217 -6.42 -3.49 0.08
N VAL A 218 -6.48 -4.57 0.88
CA VAL A 218 -5.94 -5.87 0.45
C VAL A 218 -6.82 -6.47 -0.63
N LYS A 219 -8.14 -6.48 -0.44
CA LYS A 219 -9.10 -6.98 -1.43
C LYS A 219 -8.93 -6.28 -2.79
N SER A 220 -8.99 -4.96 -2.81
CA SER A 220 -8.91 -4.17 -4.03
C SER A 220 -7.59 -4.40 -4.79
N THR A 221 -6.46 -4.35 -4.07
CA THR A 221 -5.15 -4.58 -4.68
C THR A 221 -5.00 -6.02 -5.16
N SER A 222 -5.39 -7.02 -4.37
CA SER A 222 -5.28 -8.44 -4.76
C SER A 222 -6.16 -8.75 -5.97
N THR A 223 -7.40 -8.24 -6.01
CA THR A 223 -8.31 -8.42 -7.17
C THR A 223 -7.75 -7.77 -8.45
N MET A 224 -7.02 -6.65 -8.32
CA MET A 224 -6.31 -6.06 -9.45
C MET A 224 -5.14 -6.94 -9.89
N LEU A 225 -4.31 -7.40 -8.94
CA LEU A 225 -3.10 -8.16 -9.23
C LEU A 225 -3.37 -9.58 -9.72
N SER A 226 -4.47 -10.22 -9.30
CA SER A 226 -4.86 -11.56 -9.75
C SER A 226 -5.02 -11.67 -11.28
N LYS A 227 -5.27 -10.53 -11.95
CA LYS A 227 -5.35 -10.46 -13.43
C LYS A 227 -3.99 -10.56 -14.12
N TYR A 228 -2.89 -10.28 -13.42
CA TYR A 228 -1.55 -10.14 -13.98
C TYR A 228 -0.51 -11.06 -13.34
N GLY A 229 -0.87 -11.82 -12.30
CA GLY A 229 0.10 -12.60 -11.56
C GLY A 229 -0.50 -13.67 -10.65
N ASN A 230 0.33 -14.20 -9.82
CA ASN A 230 0.06 -15.35 -8.94
C ASN A 230 -0.51 -14.87 -7.60
N VAL A 231 -1.58 -14.11 -7.60
CA VAL A 231 -2.23 -13.63 -6.38
C VAL A 231 -3.66 -14.14 -6.35
N GLU A 232 -4.03 -14.87 -5.30
CA GLU A 232 -5.39 -15.31 -5.01
C GLU A 232 -5.90 -14.60 -3.76
N TYR A 233 -7.12 -14.08 -3.80
CA TYR A 233 -7.75 -13.39 -2.66
C TYR A 233 -8.74 -14.29 -1.97
N LEU A 234 -8.60 -14.47 -0.66
CA LEU A 234 -9.41 -15.36 0.16
C LEU A 234 -10.12 -14.61 1.30
N GLU A 235 -11.46 -14.73 1.35
CA GLU A 235 -12.29 -14.21 2.45
C GLU A 235 -12.68 -15.31 3.44
N ASP A 236 -12.95 -16.51 2.96
CA ASP A 236 -13.32 -17.68 3.75
C ASP A 236 -12.08 -18.53 4.05
N PHE A 237 -11.52 -18.37 5.24
CA PHE A 237 -10.28 -19.03 5.63
C PHE A 237 -10.40 -20.56 5.76
N SER A 238 -11.62 -21.12 5.77
CA SER A 238 -11.83 -22.57 5.73
C SER A 238 -11.41 -23.21 4.40
N LYS A 239 -11.24 -22.39 3.34
CA LYS A 239 -10.84 -22.80 1.99
C LYS A 239 -9.38 -22.50 1.68
N ILE A 240 -8.54 -22.39 2.69
CA ILE A 240 -7.14 -22.01 2.51
C ILE A 240 -6.36 -23.06 1.68
N ASP A 241 -6.64 -24.33 1.83
CA ASP A 241 -6.05 -25.43 1.06
C ASP A 241 -6.40 -25.35 -0.43
N GLU A 242 -7.67 -25.06 -0.76
CA GLU A 242 -8.11 -24.84 -2.15
C GLU A 242 -7.38 -23.64 -2.76
N ALA A 243 -7.27 -22.52 -2.04
CA ALA A 243 -6.61 -21.30 -2.50
C ALA A 243 -5.09 -21.50 -2.71
N ILE A 244 -4.44 -22.26 -1.83
CA ILE A 244 -3.02 -22.64 -1.98
C ILE A 244 -2.82 -23.45 -3.26
N ASN A 245 -3.63 -24.50 -3.45
CA ASN A 245 -3.53 -25.36 -4.64
C ASN A 245 -3.82 -24.56 -5.92
N GLN A 246 -4.80 -23.67 -5.90
CA GLN A 246 -5.13 -22.84 -7.04
C GLN A 246 -3.95 -21.94 -7.44
N VAL A 247 -3.36 -21.19 -6.50
CA VAL A 247 -2.28 -20.25 -6.81
C VAL A 247 -0.97 -20.95 -7.22
N LEU A 248 -0.70 -22.15 -6.70
CA LEU A 248 0.47 -22.95 -7.08
C LEU A 248 0.36 -23.56 -8.48
N ASN A 249 -0.86 -23.84 -8.95
CA ASN A 249 -1.14 -24.45 -10.26
C ASN A 249 -1.32 -23.44 -11.40
N ILE A 250 -1.18 -22.14 -11.15
CA ILE A 250 -1.22 -21.13 -12.21
C ILE A 250 0.03 -21.26 -13.09
N ASN A 251 -0.16 -21.76 -14.31
CA ASN A 251 0.93 -22.04 -15.26
C ASN A 251 1.33 -20.81 -16.09
N ASP A 252 0.39 -19.90 -16.33
CA ASP A 252 0.64 -18.68 -17.12
C ASP A 252 0.80 -17.47 -16.20
N LYS A 253 2.05 -17.06 -16.04
CA LYS A 253 2.46 -15.98 -15.13
C LYS A 253 2.85 -14.77 -15.94
N SER A 254 1.87 -13.97 -16.34
CA SER A 254 2.10 -12.72 -17.07
C SER A 254 2.50 -11.58 -16.12
N TYR A 255 3.49 -11.82 -15.23
CA TYR A 255 4.04 -10.75 -14.41
C TYR A 255 4.51 -9.59 -15.28
N LYS A 256 4.05 -8.38 -14.95
CA LYS A 256 4.48 -7.13 -15.60
C LYS A 256 4.56 -6.03 -14.54
N PRO A 257 5.66 -5.26 -14.50
CA PRO A 257 5.70 -4.05 -13.69
C PRO A 257 4.65 -3.05 -14.18
N PHE A 258 4.09 -2.28 -13.27
CA PHE A 258 3.13 -1.24 -13.60
C PHE A 258 3.85 0.02 -14.09
N ASN A 259 3.22 0.72 -15.05
CA ASN A 259 3.72 1.97 -15.59
C ASN A 259 3.19 3.16 -14.77
N TYR A 260 4.02 4.17 -14.54
CA TYR A 260 3.74 5.37 -13.74
C TYR A 260 3.95 6.68 -14.52
N ASN A 261 3.85 6.66 -15.83
CA ASN A 261 4.07 7.83 -16.71
C ASN A 261 3.30 9.06 -16.25
N ASP A 262 2.07 8.90 -15.74
CA ASP A 262 1.28 10.03 -15.22
C ASP A 262 1.96 10.81 -14.09
N ILE A 263 2.72 10.13 -13.24
CA ILE A 263 3.49 10.77 -12.17
C ILE A 263 4.78 11.36 -12.71
N GLU A 264 5.48 10.62 -13.57
CA GLU A 264 6.72 11.05 -14.21
C GLU A 264 6.50 12.29 -15.05
N ASP A 265 5.49 12.31 -15.90
CA ASP A 265 5.10 13.47 -16.73
C ASP A 265 4.81 14.73 -15.89
N LEU A 266 4.19 14.57 -14.71
CA LEU A 266 3.91 15.70 -13.82
C LEU A 266 5.18 16.24 -13.18
N LEU A 267 6.12 15.38 -12.81
CA LEU A 267 7.40 15.78 -12.25
C LEU A 267 8.31 16.42 -13.29
N GLU A 268 8.34 15.89 -14.51
CA GLU A 268 9.11 16.47 -15.63
C GLU A 268 8.56 17.85 -16.02
N LYS A 269 7.25 17.99 -16.15
CA LYS A 269 6.62 19.29 -16.43
C LYS A 269 6.93 20.32 -15.35
N TRP A 270 7.06 19.91 -14.09
CA TRP A 270 7.44 20.84 -13.03
C TRP A 270 8.92 21.23 -13.11
N ARG A 271 9.83 20.28 -13.47
CA ARG A 271 11.27 20.57 -13.61
C ARG A 271 11.59 21.54 -14.75
N ASN A 272 10.75 21.53 -15.79
CA ASN A 272 10.96 22.30 -17.02
C ASN A 272 10.29 23.70 -17.00
N ASN A 273 9.57 24.04 -15.92
CA ASN A 273 8.97 25.36 -15.65
C ASN A 273 9.75 26.10 -14.56
#